data_aa5cd368c66b516b7eb902e19ad01b1c
#
_entry.id   aa5cd368c66b516b7eb902e19ad01b1c
#
_cell.length_a   1.000
_cell.length_b   1.000
_cell.length_c   1.000
_cell.angle_alpha   90.00
_cell.angle_beta   90.00
_cell.angle_gamma   90.00
#
_symmetry.space_group_name_H-M   'P 1'
#
loop_
_entity.id
_entity.type
_entity.pdbx_description
1 polymer ?
#
loop_
_entity_poly.entity_id
_entity_poly.type
_entity_poly.pdbx_seq_one_letter_code
_entity_poly.pdbx_strand_id
1 'polypeptide(L)'
;ETAKPEYGVNTPWKSAFAQSRAISVLLRAWQLTGDKTYLETATRALIPFTKDITSGGVSVDREKGETFYEEYVAAKPTRVLDGHGFCLFGLYDYIRAVPESVNPNGHALAQQLFDEGVEGLIRQIPKFDMGFWSRFNRCDLPGYPQDDPCTIGYLRLVRQQFLILHGLTGREELHTFSEKFRHYDRIPNILKMYRHKFRALKKLNRL
;
A
#
# COMPACT_ATOMS: atom_id res chain seq x y z
N GLU A 1 4.39 4.02 -17.80
CA GLU A 1 5.03 3.15 -16.78
C GLU A 1 6.48 2.91 -17.14
N THR A 2 7.38 2.96 -16.16
CA THR A 2 8.80 2.66 -16.32
C THR A 2 9.12 1.31 -15.67
N ALA A 3 10.04 0.56 -16.27
CA ALA A 3 10.55 -0.66 -15.67
C ALA A 3 11.11 -0.40 -14.25
N LYS A 4 11.02 -1.39 -13.38
CA LYS A 4 11.57 -1.38 -12.02
C LYS A 4 12.58 -2.52 -11.88
N PRO A 5 13.79 -2.33 -12.42
CA PRO A 5 14.79 -3.39 -12.45
C PRO A 5 15.19 -3.87 -11.06
N GLU A 6 15.12 -3.00 -10.05
CA GLU A 6 15.35 -3.35 -8.65
C GLU A 6 14.39 -4.42 -8.09
N TYR A 7 13.22 -4.57 -8.73
CA TYR A 7 12.22 -5.60 -8.42
C TYR A 7 12.12 -6.67 -9.50
N GLY A 8 12.94 -6.60 -10.55
CA GLY A 8 12.85 -7.50 -11.71
C GLY A 8 11.55 -7.32 -12.51
N VAL A 9 10.94 -6.12 -12.47
CA VAL A 9 9.64 -5.84 -13.08
C VAL A 9 9.81 -5.03 -14.36
N ASN A 10 9.34 -5.61 -15.47
CA ASN A 10 9.28 -4.96 -16.79
C ASN A 10 7.85 -4.51 -17.11
N THR A 11 7.74 -3.50 -17.98
CA THR A 11 6.45 -3.02 -18.48
C THR A 11 5.83 -3.96 -19.51
N PRO A 12 4.50 -4.13 -19.53
CA PRO A 12 3.54 -3.66 -18.51
C PRO A 12 3.56 -4.53 -17.24
N TRP A 13 3.27 -3.95 -16.10
CA TRP A 13 3.20 -4.68 -14.82
C TRP A 13 1.92 -4.34 -14.04
N LYS A 14 1.49 -5.27 -13.18
CA LYS A 14 0.31 -5.09 -12.34
C LYS A 14 0.67 -4.28 -11.08
N SER A 15 -0.27 -3.44 -10.64
CA SER A 15 -0.11 -2.60 -9.49
C SER A 15 -1.42 -2.44 -8.73
N ALA A 16 -1.44 -2.85 -7.45
CA ALA A 16 -2.56 -2.56 -6.58
C ALA A 16 -2.77 -1.06 -6.38
N PHE A 17 -1.67 -0.29 -6.33
CA PHE A 17 -1.72 1.17 -6.24
C PHE A 17 -2.45 1.78 -7.46
N ALA A 18 -2.03 1.46 -8.67
CA ALA A 18 -2.67 1.95 -9.89
C ALA A 18 -4.15 1.49 -9.96
N GLN A 19 -4.42 0.25 -9.59
CA GLN A 19 -5.77 -0.32 -9.54
C GLN A 19 -6.68 0.46 -8.58
N SER A 20 -6.21 0.75 -7.37
CA SER A 20 -6.96 1.52 -6.39
C SER A 20 -7.23 2.96 -6.84
N ARG A 21 -6.26 3.61 -7.51
CA ARG A 21 -6.48 4.96 -8.08
C ARG A 21 -7.48 4.93 -9.22
N ALA A 22 -7.46 3.90 -10.05
CA ALA A 22 -8.47 3.70 -11.11
C ALA A 22 -9.88 3.57 -10.51
N ILE A 23 -10.06 2.80 -9.43
CA ILE A 23 -11.34 2.72 -8.70
C ILE A 23 -11.81 4.11 -8.31
N SER A 24 -10.97 4.90 -7.64
CA SER A 24 -11.31 6.26 -7.19
C SER A 24 -11.74 7.17 -8.34
N VAL A 25 -11.07 7.11 -9.49
CA VAL A 25 -11.38 7.92 -10.69
C VAL A 25 -12.70 7.48 -11.32
N LEU A 26 -12.90 6.17 -11.48
CA LEU A 26 -14.12 5.60 -12.07
C LEU A 26 -15.36 5.95 -11.23
N LEU A 27 -15.25 5.89 -9.91
CA LEU A 27 -16.35 6.27 -9.02
C LEU A 27 -16.71 7.75 -9.14
N ARG A 28 -15.73 8.63 -9.27
CA ARG A 28 -15.98 10.07 -9.52
C ARG A 28 -16.63 10.29 -10.88
N ALA A 29 -16.19 9.57 -11.92
CA ALA A 29 -16.81 9.64 -13.24
C ALA A 29 -18.26 9.17 -13.18
N TRP A 30 -18.56 8.07 -12.49
CA TRP A 30 -19.92 7.62 -12.27
C TRP A 30 -20.78 8.64 -11.54
N GLN A 31 -20.28 9.23 -10.45
CA GLN A 31 -21.01 10.27 -9.69
C GLN A 31 -21.32 11.52 -10.53
N LEU A 32 -20.41 11.88 -11.44
CA LEU A 32 -20.57 13.07 -12.29
C LEU A 32 -21.50 12.82 -13.49
N THR A 33 -21.47 11.61 -14.06
CA THR A 33 -22.16 11.33 -15.33
C THR A 33 -23.44 10.49 -15.17
N GLY A 34 -23.55 9.74 -14.08
CA GLY A 34 -24.59 8.73 -13.89
C GLY A 34 -24.39 7.45 -14.73
N ASP A 35 -23.33 7.37 -15.55
CA ASP A 35 -23.08 6.22 -16.42
C ASP A 35 -22.61 5.01 -15.59
N LYS A 36 -23.46 3.98 -15.59
CA LYS A 36 -23.25 2.74 -14.82
C LYS A 36 -22.03 1.93 -15.28
N THR A 37 -21.54 2.13 -16.49
CA THR A 37 -20.32 1.46 -17.00
C THR A 37 -19.12 1.77 -16.14
N TYR A 38 -19.01 2.98 -15.59
CA TYR A 38 -17.95 3.35 -14.66
C TYR A 38 -18.06 2.59 -13.33
N LEU A 39 -19.27 2.50 -12.77
CA LEU A 39 -19.51 1.73 -11.54
C LEU A 39 -19.20 0.23 -11.73
N GLU A 40 -19.69 -0.36 -12.81
CA GLU A 40 -19.43 -1.77 -13.13
C GLU A 40 -17.93 -2.04 -13.30
N THR A 41 -17.22 -1.13 -13.95
CA THR A 41 -15.76 -1.22 -14.13
C THR A 41 -15.03 -1.08 -12.80
N ALA A 42 -15.43 -0.14 -11.94
CA ALA A 42 -14.88 0.03 -10.59
C ALA A 42 -15.13 -1.25 -9.74
N THR A 43 -16.31 -1.86 -9.87
CA THR A 43 -16.64 -3.12 -9.16
C THR A 43 -15.77 -4.28 -9.64
N ARG A 44 -15.58 -4.44 -10.95
CA ARG A 44 -14.65 -5.44 -11.50
C ARG A 44 -13.21 -5.21 -11.05
N ALA A 45 -12.83 -3.96 -10.83
CA ALA A 45 -11.50 -3.59 -10.38
C ALA A 45 -11.20 -4.02 -8.92
N LEU A 46 -12.18 -4.46 -8.13
CA LEU A 46 -11.97 -5.07 -6.82
C LEU A 46 -11.43 -6.51 -6.92
N ILE A 47 -11.72 -7.23 -8.01
CA ILE A 47 -11.40 -8.66 -8.12
C ILE A 47 -9.90 -8.98 -8.00
N PRO A 48 -8.95 -8.21 -8.59
CA PRO A 48 -7.52 -8.48 -8.40
C PRO A 48 -7.06 -8.48 -6.95
N PHE A 49 -7.70 -7.70 -6.07
CA PHE A 49 -7.37 -7.65 -4.64
C PHE A 49 -7.75 -8.93 -3.88
N THR A 50 -8.65 -9.77 -4.42
CA THR A 50 -9.02 -11.05 -3.81
C THR A 50 -8.01 -12.16 -4.09
N LYS A 51 -7.05 -11.95 -5.00
CA LYS A 51 -6.15 -12.99 -5.50
C LYS A 51 -4.71 -12.69 -5.11
N ASP A 52 -3.97 -13.76 -4.83
CA ASP A 52 -2.52 -13.69 -4.65
C ASP A 52 -1.81 -13.31 -5.96
N ILE A 53 -0.61 -12.70 -5.84
CA ILE A 53 0.23 -12.34 -6.99
C ILE A 53 0.55 -13.54 -7.88
N THR A 54 0.72 -14.72 -7.31
CA THR A 54 0.97 -15.97 -8.05
C THR A 54 -0.23 -16.47 -8.83
N SER A 55 -1.43 -16.05 -8.44
CA SER A 55 -2.71 -16.36 -9.08
C SER A 55 -3.23 -15.22 -9.95
N GLY A 56 -2.36 -14.31 -10.33
CA GLY A 56 -2.68 -13.20 -11.22
C GLY A 56 -3.34 -11.99 -10.54
N GLY A 57 -3.37 -11.96 -9.21
CA GLY A 57 -3.87 -10.85 -8.39
C GLY A 57 -2.79 -9.84 -8.00
N VAL A 58 -3.07 -9.09 -6.93
CA VAL A 58 -2.22 -8.03 -6.40
C VAL A 58 -2.02 -8.11 -4.89
N SER A 59 -2.43 -9.21 -4.24
CA SER A 59 -2.33 -9.42 -2.80
C SER A 59 -1.23 -10.42 -2.45
N VAL A 60 -0.68 -10.30 -1.26
CA VAL A 60 0.24 -11.29 -0.65
C VAL A 60 -0.14 -11.54 0.81
N ASP A 61 0.36 -12.62 1.39
CA ASP A 61 0.24 -12.97 2.82
C ASP A 61 -1.19 -13.12 3.36
N ARG A 62 -2.21 -13.25 2.51
CA ARG A 62 -3.62 -13.41 2.93
C ARG A 62 -3.83 -14.62 3.84
N GLU A 63 -3.24 -15.76 3.51
CA GLU A 63 -3.37 -17.00 4.29
C GLU A 63 -2.80 -16.88 5.71
N LYS A 64 -1.89 -15.92 5.92
CA LYS A 64 -1.30 -15.62 7.23
C LYS A 64 -2.12 -14.60 8.04
N GLY A 65 -3.19 -14.04 7.47
CA GLY A 65 -3.92 -12.91 8.04
C GLY A 65 -3.09 -11.63 8.08
N GLU A 66 -2.08 -11.52 7.23
CA GLU A 66 -1.18 -10.36 7.08
C GLU A 66 -1.32 -9.73 5.70
N THR A 67 -2.54 -9.68 5.17
CA THR A 67 -2.85 -9.24 3.81
C THR A 67 -2.15 -7.92 3.48
N PHE A 68 -1.38 -7.92 2.38
CA PHE A 68 -0.70 -6.73 1.88
C PHE A 68 -0.93 -6.59 0.38
N TYR A 69 -1.19 -5.37 -0.08
CA TYR A 69 -1.49 -5.06 -1.48
C TYR A 69 -0.23 -4.51 -2.16
N GLU A 70 0.20 -5.19 -3.23
CA GLU A 70 1.48 -4.93 -3.89
C GLU A 70 1.42 -3.76 -4.85
N GLU A 71 2.21 -2.71 -4.57
CA GLU A 71 2.41 -1.63 -5.53
C GLU A 71 3.11 -2.15 -6.80
N TYR A 72 4.12 -2.99 -6.63
CA TYR A 72 4.85 -3.65 -7.73
C TYR A 72 4.66 -5.15 -7.63
N VAL A 73 3.84 -5.72 -8.52
CA VAL A 73 3.67 -7.18 -8.57
C VAL A 73 4.90 -7.78 -9.25
N ALA A 74 5.80 -8.31 -8.43
CA ALA A 74 7.04 -8.96 -8.82
C ALA A 74 6.97 -10.49 -8.60
N ALA A 75 8.06 -11.21 -8.90
CA ALA A 75 8.16 -12.66 -8.68
C ALA A 75 8.11 -13.05 -7.19
N LYS A 76 8.42 -12.12 -6.29
CA LYS A 76 8.32 -12.24 -4.84
C LYS A 76 7.72 -10.96 -4.26
N PRO A 77 7.12 -11.02 -3.05
CA PRO A 77 6.54 -9.85 -2.41
C PRO A 77 7.52 -8.69 -2.27
N THR A 78 7.09 -7.48 -2.60
CA THR A 78 7.86 -6.22 -2.46
C THR A 78 7.45 -5.41 -1.24
N ARG A 79 6.18 -5.45 -0.87
CA ARG A 79 5.55 -4.81 0.29
C ARG A 79 5.98 -3.35 0.48
N VAL A 80 5.63 -2.48 -0.48
CA VAL A 80 5.87 -1.03 -0.38
C VAL A 80 4.83 -0.40 0.54
N LEU A 81 5.29 0.23 1.64
CA LEU A 81 4.42 0.61 2.75
C LEU A 81 3.38 1.67 2.37
N ASP A 82 3.80 2.77 1.76
CA ASP A 82 2.89 3.85 1.34
C ASP A 82 1.97 3.43 0.19
N GLY A 83 2.45 2.57 -0.70
CA GLY A 83 1.65 1.99 -1.78
C GLY A 83 0.45 1.20 -1.24
N HIS A 84 0.67 0.37 -0.21
CA HIS A 84 -0.41 -0.33 0.47
C HIS A 84 -1.42 0.65 1.13
N GLY A 85 -0.95 1.70 1.79
CA GLY A 85 -1.81 2.74 2.37
C GLY A 85 -2.72 3.39 1.32
N PHE A 86 -2.20 3.70 0.15
CA PHE A 86 -3.01 4.22 -0.97
C PHE A 86 -4.03 3.20 -1.50
N CYS A 87 -3.70 1.91 -1.47
CA CYS A 87 -4.66 0.87 -1.84
C CYS A 87 -5.88 0.88 -0.92
N LEU A 88 -5.66 1.01 0.39
CA LEU A 88 -6.74 1.11 1.39
C LEU A 88 -7.64 2.33 1.13
N PHE A 89 -7.09 3.47 0.76
CA PHE A 89 -7.90 4.64 0.42
C PHE A 89 -8.79 4.42 -0.81
N GLY A 90 -8.30 3.72 -1.83
CA GLY A 90 -9.14 3.41 -3.00
C GLY A 90 -10.28 2.43 -2.69
N LEU A 91 -10.03 1.44 -1.83
CA LEU A 91 -11.07 0.55 -1.32
C LEU A 91 -12.10 1.30 -0.47
N TYR A 92 -11.64 2.21 0.39
CA TYR A 92 -12.52 3.06 1.19
C TYR A 92 -13.32 4.06 0.33
N ASP A 93 -12.74 4.60 -0.74
CA ASP A 93 -13.48 5.41 -1.72
C ASP A 93 -14.66 4.61 -2.31
N TYR A 94 -14.49 3.30 -2.58
CA TYR A 94 -15.57 2.45 -3.05
C TYR A 94 -16.68 2.31 -1.99
N ILE A 95 -16.33 1.99 -0.76
CA ILE A 95 -17.27 1.84 0.36
C ILE A 95 -18.13 3.11 0.52
N ARG A 96 -17.49 4.28 0.50
CA ARG A 96 -18.17 5.57 0.64
C ARG A 96 -19.05 5.94 -0.54
N ALA A 97 -18.59 5.67 -1.76
CA ALA A 97 -19.26 6.11 -2.97
C ALA A 97 -20.41 5.19 -3.39
N VAL A 98 -20.35 3.91 -3.05
CA VAL A 98 -21.31 2.88 -3.49
C VAL A 98 -22.04 2.31 -2.28
N PRO A 99 -23.21 2.88 -1.91
CA PRO A 99 -24.01 2.34 -0.82
C PRO A 99 -24.41 0.88 -1.07
N GLU A 100 -24.65 0.13 0.00
CA GLU A 100 -25.12 -1.26 -0.05
C GLU A 100 -26.40 -1.40 -0.88
N SER A 101 -27.31 -0.41 -0.80
CA SER A 101 -28.55 -0.36 -1.60
C SER A 101 -28.34 -0.28 -3.12
N VAL A 102 -27.15 0.17 -3.56
CA VAL A 102 -26.79 0.31 -4.99
C VAL A 102 -26.10 -0.94 -5.51
N ASN A 103 -25.14 -1.47 -4.75
CA ASN A 103 -24.41 -2.69 -5.10
C ASN A 103 -24.00 -3.43 -3.83
N PRO A 104 -24.88 -4.27 -3.24
CA PRO A 104 -24.60 -4.95 -1.97
C PRO A 104 -23.36 -5.84 -2.02
N ASN A 105 -23.17 -6.59 -3.11
CA ASN A 105 -22.02 -7.49 -3.25
C ASN A 105 -20.70 -6.72 -3.42
N GLY A 106 -20.71 -5.65 -4.20
CA GLY A 106 -19.53 -4.81 -4.39
C GLY A 106 -19.15 -4.08 -3.12
N HIS A 107 -20.14 -3.55 -2.38
CA HIS A 107 -19.93 -2.89 -1.09
C HIS A 107 -19.34 -3.86 -0.07
N ALA A 108 -19.95 -5.03 0.12
CA ALA A 108 -19.47 -6.04 1.06
C ALA A 108 -18.04 -6.52 0.71
N LEU A 109 -17.75 -6.73 -0.57
CA LEU A 109 -16.42 -7.11 -1.02
C LEU A 109 -15.38 -6.02 -0.73
N ALA A 110 -15.70 -4.76 -1.03
CA ALA A 110 -14.79 -3.64 -0.77
C ALA A 110 -14.52 -3.48 0.74
N GLN A 111 -15.56 -3.63 1.58
CA GLN A 111 -15.44 -3.61 3.03
C GLN A 111 -14.53 -4.72 3.54
N GLN A 112 -14.78 -5.96 3.10
CA GLN A 112 -13.93 -7.10 3.46
C GLN A 112 -12.45 -6.87 3.10
N LEU A 113 -12.19 -6.40 1.87
CA LEU A 113 -10.83 -6.14 1.39
C LEU A 113 -10.16 -5.01 2.19
N PHE A 114 -10.91 -3.96 2.51
CA PHE A 114 -10.41 -2.87 3.34
C PHE A 114 -10.03 -3.36 4.74
N ASP A 115 -10.91 -4.10 5.41
CA ASP A 115 -10.68 -4.62 6.75
C ASP A 115 -9.50 -5.60 6.80
N GLU A 116 -9.43 -6.55 5.85
CA GLU A 116 -8.29 -7.46 5.72
C GLU A 116 -6.96 -6.71 5.51
N GLY A 117 -6.98 -5.66 4.68
CA GLY A 117 -5.78 -4.86 4.41
C GLY A 117 -5.36 -4.01 5.62
N VAL A 118 -6.30 -3.45 6.38
CA VAL A 118 -6.02 -2.71 7.62
C VAL A 118 -5.41 -3.64 8.68
N GLU A 119 -6.01 -4.82 8.90
CA GLU A 119 -5.45 -5.82 9.82
C GLU A 119 -4.05 -6.27 9.40
N GLY A 120 -3.86 -6.54 8.11
CA GLY A 120 -2.56 -6.88 7.55
C GLY A 120 -1.53 -5.79 7.76
N LEU A 121 -1.90 -4.52 7.51
CA LEU A 121 -1.05 -3.36 7.79
C LEU A 121 -0.60 -3.33 9.24
N ILE A 122 -1.53 -3.40 10.19
CA ILE A 122 -1.25 -3.32 11.63
C ILE A 122 -0.27 -4.42 12.04
N ARG A 123 -0.47 -5.65 11.58
CA ARG A 123 0.44 -6.77 11.89
C ARG A 123 1.82 -6.62 11.26
N GLN A 124 1.91 -5.90 10.15
CA GLN A 124 3.17 -5.72 9.41
C GLN A 124 3.95 -4.47 9.79
N ILE A 125 3.31 -3.39 10.28
CA ILE A 125 4.00 -2.13 10.63
C ILE A 125 5.23 -2.35 11.53
N PRO A 126 5.20 -3.19 12.60
CA PRO A 126 6.39 -3.41 13.43
C PRO A 126 7.60 -3.92 12.64
N LYS A 127 7.35 -4.64 11.55
CA LYS A 127 8.42 -5.19 10.69
C LYS A 127 9.05 -4.12 9.79
N PHE A 128 8.38 -2.96 9.59
CA PHE A 128 8.94 -1.80 8.89
C PHE A 128 9.75 -0.89 9.79
N ASP A 129 9.61 -1.02 11.10
CA ASP A 129 10.32 -0.20 12.07
C ASP A 129 11.80 -0.61 12.20
N MET A 130 12.70 0.33 11.96
CA MET A 130 14.16 0.17 12.11
C MET A 130 14.68 0.60 13.49
N GLY A 131 13.78 0.98 14.42
CA GLY A 131 14.12 1.50 15.73
C GLY A 131 14.60 2.97 15.75
N PHE A 132 14.79 3.58 14.56
CA PHE A 132 15.13 4.99 14.39
C PHE A 132 14.51 5.62 13.13
N TRP A 133 13.97 4.81 12.23
CA TRP A 133 13.37 5.21 10.96
C TRP A 133 12.39 4.13 10.48
N SER A 134 11.69 4.37 9.37
CA SER A 134 10.87 3.37 8.70
C SER A 134 11.59 2.82 7.46
N ARG A 135 11.48 1.52 7.21
CA ARG A 135 11.79 0.94 5.90
C ARG A 135 10.84 1.49 4.84
N PHE A 136 11.34 1.63 3.61
CA PHE A 136 10.52 1.94 2.46
C PHE A 136 9.64 0.74 2.09
N ASN A 137 10.25 -0.44 2.08
CA ASN A 137 9.61 -1.69 1.71
C ASN A 137 10.17 -2.88 2.51
N ARG A 138 9.56 -4.04 2.30
CA ARG A 138 10.04 -5.34 2.80
C ARG A 138 10.05 -6.34 1.66
N CYS A 139 11.09 -6.25 0.84
CA CYS A 139 11.22 -7.02 -0.38
C CYS A 139 11.87 -8.40 -0.13
N ASP A 140 11.20 -9.47 -0.58
CA ASP A 140 11.68 -10.84 -0.45
C ASP A 140 12.53 -11.30 -1.66
N LEU A 141 12.83 -10.41 -2.60
CA LEU A 141 13.69 -10.72 -3.73
C LEU A 141 15.13 -10.99 -3.28
N PRO A 142 15.77 -12.04 -3.80
CA PRO A 142 17.16 -12.32 -3.50
C PRO A 142 18.06 -11.13 -3.83
N GLY A 143 18.95 -10.77 -2.91
CA GLY A 143 19.89 -9.66 -3.11
C GLY A 143 19.33 -8.27 -2.79
N TYR A 144 18.03 -8.10 -2.59
CA TYR A 144 17.47 -6.81 -2.18
C TYR A 144 17.97 -6.39 -0.79
N PRO A 145 18.32 -5.11 -0.56
CA PRO A 145 18.78 -4.66 0.76
C PRO A 145 17.65 -4.73 1.80
N GLN A 146 17.90 -5.42 2.91
CA GLN A 146 16.92 -5.54 4.00
C GLN A 146 16.73 -4.23 4.76
N ASP A 147 17.75 -3.36 4.79
CA ASP A 147 17.73 -2.04 5.41
C ASP A 147 17.67 -0.97 4.32
N ASP A 148 16.53 -0.86 3.65
CA ASP A 148 16.23 0.24 2.73
C ASP A 148 15.27 1.24 3.40
N PRO A 149 15.79 2.29 4.09
CA PRO A 149 14.95 3.28 4.74
C PRO A 149 14.19 4.12 3.70
N CYS A 150 12.97 4.51 4.01
CA CYS A 150 12.25 5.49 3.21
C CYS A 150 12.90 6.88 3.30
N THR A 151 12.64 7.76 2.34
CA THR A 151 13.07 9.16 2.42
C THR A 151 12.26 9.93 3.47
N ILE A 152 12.70 11.16 3.81
CA ILE A 152 11.98 12.03 4.74
C ILE A 152 10.53 12.28 4.28
N GLY A 153 10.35 12.55 2.98
CA GLY A 153 9.02 12.76 2.40
C GLY A 153 8.10 11.55 2.57
N TYR A 154 8.62 10.35 2.32
CA TYR A 154 7.86 9.10 2.50
C TYR A 154 7.56 8.79 3.97
N LEU A 155 8.49 9.07 4.90
CA LEU A 155 8.21 8.93 6.34
C LEU A 155 7.01 9.81 6.75
N ARG A 156 7.01 11.07 6.31
CA ARG A 156 5.93 12.03 6.58
C ARG A 156 4.62 11.61 5.92
N LEU A 157 4.68 11.12 4.69
CA LEU A 157 3.53 10.59 3.96
C LEU A 157 2.88 9.41 4.70
N VAL A 158 3.66 8.40 5.06
CA VAL A 158 3.18 7.21 5.79
C VAL A 158 2.55 7.61 7.13
N ARG A 159 3.13 8.56 7.85
CA ARG A 159 2.53 9.09 9.08
C ARG A 159 1.14 9.66 8.83
N GLN A 160 0.98 10.47 7.78
CA GLN A 160 -0.33 11.04 7.42
C GLN A 160 -1.33 9.94 7.01
N GLN A 161 -0.87 8.93 6.27
CA GLN A 161 -1.72 7.78 5.94
C GLN A 161 -2.21 7.06 7.20
N PHE A 162 -1.33 6.84 8.18
CA PHE A 162 -1.71 6.20 9.45
C PHE A 162 -2.71 7.05 10.26
N LEU A 163 -2.55 8.37 10.32
CA LEU A 163 -3.51 9.26 10.98
C LEU A 163 -4.88 9.24 10.30
N ILE A 164 -4.90 9.24 8.96
CA ILE A 164 -6.15 9.13 8.21
C ILE A 164 -6.81 7.78 8.48
N LEU A 165 -6.07 6.69 8.38
CA LEU A 165 -6.60 5.34 8.64
C LEU A 165 -7.07 5.19 10.09
N HIS A 166 -6.34 5.75 11.08
CA HIS A 166 -6.81 5.82 12.46
C HIS A 166 -8.17 6.53 12.56
N GLY A 167 -8.30 7.70 11.94
CA GLY A 167 -9.57 8.45 11.92
C GLY A 167 -10.73 7.69 11.25
N LEU A 168 -10.44 6.82 10.28
CA LEU A 168 -11.44 6.01 9.58
C LEU A 168 -11.84 4.74 10.35
N THR A 169 -10.92 4.16 11.11
CA THR A 169 -11.06 2.80 11.69
C THR A 169 -11.10 2.77 13.21
N GLY A 170 -10.67 3.85 13.87
CA GLY A 170 -10.49 3.90 15.33
C GLY A 170 -9.32 3.04 15.85
N ARG A 171 -8.44 2.51 14.98
CA ARG A 171 -7.36 1.60 15.38
C ARG A 171 -6.19 2.38 15.99
N GLU A 172 -6.01 2.27 17.30
CA GLU A 172 -5.00 3.00 18.08
C GLU A 172 -3.55 2.63 17.71
N GLU A 173 -3.32 1.44 17.19
CA GLU A 173 -2.01 1.01 16.72
C GLU A 173 -1.47 1.93 15.61
N LEU A 174 -2.35 2.40 14.72
CA LEU A 174 -1.99 3.32 13.63
C LEU A 174 -1.57 4.69 14.17
N HIS A 175 -2.30 5.23 15.16
CA HIS A 175 -1.93 6.46 15.84
C HIS A 175 -0.58 6.31 16.54
N THR A 176 -0.39 5.23 17.30
CA THR A 176 0.84 4.93 18.04
C THR A 176 2.07 4.91 17.10
N PHE A 177 1.98 4.23 15.95
CA PHE A 177 3.07 4.20 14.98
C PHE A 177 3.27 5.53 14.26
N SER A 178 2.22 6.30 13.98
CA SER A 178 2.35 7.65 13.44
C SER A 178 3.15 8.55 14.38
N GLU A 179 2.84 8.53 15.68
CA GLU A 179 3.57 9.29 16.69
C GLU A 179 5.02 8.79 16.87
N LYS A 180 5.23 7.47 16.86
CA LYS A 180 6.57 6.89 16.90
C LYS A 180 7.42 7.38 15.73
N PHE A 181 6.90 7.34 14.52
CA PHE A 181 7.61 7.81 13.33
C PHE A 181 7.79 9.34 13.32
N ARG A 182 6.89 10.10 13.95
CA ARG A 182 7.09 11.53 14.18
C ARG A 182 8.33 11.80 15.03
N HIS A 183 8.57 11.00 16.07
CA HIS A 183 9.76 11.13 16.92
C HIS A 183 11.06 10.73 16.22
N TYR A 184 10.97 9.99 15.10
CA TYR A 184 12.14 9.66 14.27
C TYR A 184 12.59 10.82 13.37
N ASP A 185 11.70 11.74 12.99
CA ASP A 185 11.99 12.89 12.10
C ASP A 185 12.84 13.96 12.84
N ARG A 186 14.10 13.61 13.13
CA ARG A 186 15.08 14.44 13.84
C ARG A 186 16.43 14.35 13.15
N ILE A 187 17.22 15.43 13.22
CA ILE A 187 18.52 15.54 12.54
C ILE A 187 19.44 14.33 12.72
N PRO A 188 19.68 13.80 13.94
CA PRO A 188 20.57 12.64 14.11
C PRO A 188 20.07 11.39 13.37
N ASN A 189 18.75 11.14 13.39
CA ASN A 189 18.14 10.02 12.70
C ASN A 189 18.14 10.20 11.17
N ILE A 190 17.94 11.43 10.69
CA ILE A 190 18.04 11.79 9.28
C ILE A 190 19.46 11.48 8.76
N LEU A 191 20.50 11.89 9.47
CA LEU A 191 21.89 11.58 9.09
C LEU A 191 22.14 10.06 9.05
N LYS A 192 21.63 9.35 10.06
CA LYS A 192 21.71 7.88 10.12
C LYS A 192 20.96 7.24 8.96
N MET A 193 19.74 7.73 8.65
CA MET A 193 18.93 7.27 7.52
C MET A 193 19.66 7.41 6.20
N TYR A 194 20.29 8.57 5.93
CA TYR A 194 21.04 8.78 4.68
C TYR A 194 22.22 7.81 4.53
N ARG A 195 22.92 7.47 5.63
CA ARG A 195 24.00 6.47 5.59
C ARG A 195 23.48 5.08 5.20
N HIS A 196 22.33 4.67 5.75
CA HIS A 196 21.68 3.39 5.38
C HIS A 196 21.17 3.44 3.94
N LYS A 197 20.51 4.54 3.55
CA LYS A 197 19.97 4.73 2.18
C LYS A 197 21.08 4.68 1.14
N PHE A 198 22.20 5.34 1.39
CA PHE A 198 23.35 5.28 0.47
C PHE A 198 23.85 3.84 0.27
N ARG A 199 23.95 3.05 1.34
CA ARG A 199 24.35 1.63 1.24
C ARG A 199 23.33 0.80 0.45
N ALA A 200 22.05 1.04 0.69
CA ALA A 200 20.97 0.37 -0.04
C ALA A 200 21.01 0.70 -1.54
N LEU A 201 21.11 1.98 -1.89
CA LEU A 201 21.21 2.43 -3.28
C LEU A 201 22.45 1.88 -4.00
N LYS A 202 23.61 1.85 -3.32
CA LYS A 202 24.83 1.23 -3.87
C LYS A 202 24.62 -0.25 -4.17
N LYS A 203 23.98 -0.99 -3.25
CA LYS A 203 23.66 -2.41 -3.45
C LYS A 203 22.70 -2.65 -4.62
N LEU A 204 21.81 -1.68 -4.88
CA LEU A 204 20.85 -1.71 -5.99
C LEU A 204 21.40 -1.14 -7.31
N ASN A 205 22.67 -0.73 -7.36
CA ASN A 205 23.28 -0.03 -8.53
C ASN A 205 22.47 1.20 -8.97
N ARG A 206 22.01 2.02 -7.99
CA ARG A 206 21.18 3.22 -8.21
C ARG A 206 21.86 4.51 -7.71
N LEU A 207 23.18 4.52 -7.63
CA LEU A 207 24.00 5.70 -7.33
C LEU A 207 24.58 6.26 -8.62
#